data_6e2e7e8dc706d950c30ef2e68681ddd0
#
_entry.id   6e2e7e8dc706d950c30ef2e68681ddd0
#
_cell.length_a   1.000
_cell.length_b   1.000
_cell.length_c   1.000
_cell.angle_alpha   90.00
_cell.angle_beta   90.00
_cell.angle_gamma   90.00
#
_symmetry.space_group_name_H-M   'P 1'
#
loop_
_entity.id
_entity.type
_entity.pdbx_description
1 polymer ?
#
loop_
_entity_poly.entity_id
_entity_poly.type
_entity_poly.pdbx_seq_one_letter_code
_entity_poly.pdbx_strand_id
1 'polypeptide(L)'
;ATAKVEKDGKTGFASRRIPLENADVRMTRRILQQSYYLAATKVLGTVPPWGALSGVRPTKLSTKCMLEGGSEKDAARLLEKTYFVTPERSRLCVDASKHTLEAAKLLEPGDLSVYIGIPFCPTRCSYCSFVSESIERFGAFLPPYLEALHREIAYTGKLLADSGYHIRSLYMGGGTPTTLSSPQMKELLRAIKDSFDLSRCLEFTVEGGRPDTLDEEKLRVIHDGGATRISINPQTMADDVLAAV
;
A
#
# COMPACT_ATOMS: atom_id res chain seq x y z
N ALA A 1 4.19 31.10 -11.33
CA ALA A 1 5.40 30.30 -11.56
C ALA A 1 5.66 30.12 -13.07
N THR A 2 6.91 30.20 -13.48
CA THR A 2 7.36 29.93 -14.84
C THR A 2 8.46 28.88 -14.78
N ALA A 3 8.44 27.92 -15.70
CA ALA A 3 9.49 26.92 -15.85
C ALA A 3 10.05 26.95 -17.28
N LYS A 4 11.37 26.82 -17.39
CA LYS A 4 12.11 26.59 -18.61
C LYS A 4 12.83 25.23 -18.49
N VAL A 5 12.68 24.37 -19.47
CA VAL A 5 13.35 23.06 -19.51
C VAL A 5 14.11 22.97 -20.84
N GLU A 6 15.37 22.56 -20.77
CA GLU A 6 16.23 22.36 -21.93
C GLU A 6 16.79 20.94 -21.91
N LYS A 7 16.75 20.27 -23.05
CA LYS A 7 17.34 18.95 -23.26
C LYS A 7 17.59 18.72 -24.75
N ASP A 8 18.77 18.26 -25.09
CA ASP A 8 19.16 17.87 -26.45
C ASP A 8 18.85 18.98 -27.50
N GLY A 9 19.14 20.24 -27.14
CA GLY A 9 18.90 21.41 -28.02
C GLY A 9 17.44 21.86 -28.11
N LYS A 10 16.50 21.18 -27.47
CA LYS A 10 15.09 21.57 -27.40
C LYS A 10 14.83 22.36 -26.14
N THR A 11 13.97 23.38 -26.24
CA THR A 11 13.58 24.23 -25.13
C THR A 11 12.05 24.23 -24.97
N GLY A 12 11.56 23.98 -23.77
CA GLY A 12 10.15 24.08 -23.39
C GLY A 12 9.92 25.15 -22.35
N PHE A 13 8.87 25.96 -22.54
CA PHE A 13 8.42 26.97 -21.56
C PHE A 13 6.98 26.72 -21.16
N ALA A 14 6.69 26.91 -19.87
CA ALA A 14 5.32 26.97 -19.39
C ALA A 14 5.20 27.86 -18.16
N SER A 15 4.03 28.48 -18.01
CA SER A 15 3.69 29.35 -16.87
C SER A 15 2.33 28.96 -16.29
N ARG A 16 2.21 29.06 -14.98
CA ARG A 16 0.94 28.99 -14.25
C ARG A 16 0.84 30.17 -13.30
N ARG A 17 -0.37 30.70 -13.16
CA ARG A 17 -0.66 31.85 -12.31
C ARG A 17 -1.84 31.52 -11.40
N ILE A 18 -1.80 32.04 -10.19
CA ILE A 18 -2.92 32.05 -9.24
C ILE A 18 -3.00 33.44 -8.63
N PRO A 19 -4.15 33.88 -8.14
CA PRO A 19 -4.28 35.07 -7.33
C PRO A 19 -3.38 35.00 -6.09
N LEU A 20 -2.78 36.09 -5.69
CA LEU A 20 -1.82 36.12 -4.57
C LEU A 20 -2.48 35.73 -3.25
N GLU A 21 -3.75 36.09 -3.05
CA GLU A 21 -4.57 35.68 -1.93
C GLU A 21 -4.73 34.18 -1.74
N ASN A 22 -4.55 33.40 -2.83
CA ASN A 22 -4.62 31.93 -2.83
C ASN A 22 -3.23 31.27 -2.81
N ALA A 23 -2.17 32.05 -2.61
CA ALA A 23 -0.78 31.57 -2.72
C ALA A 23 -0.25 31.00 -1.39
N ASP A 24 -0.93 30.03 -0.82
CA ASP A 24 -0.36 29.23 0.26
C ASP A 24 0.80 28.33 -0.23
N VAL A 25 1.54 27.74 0.70
CA VAL A 25 2.69 26.86 0.40
C VAL A 25 2.30 25.67 -0.47
N ARG A 26 1.11 25.10 -0.25
CA ARG A 26 0.61 23.95 -0.99
C ARG A 26 0.26 24.33 -2.43
N MET A 27 -0.41 25.44 -2.61
CA MET A 27 -0.80 25.93 -3.94
C MET A 27 0.44 26.41 -4.71
N THR A 28 1.38 27.09 -4.06
CA THR A 28 2.66 27.50 -4.66
C THR A 28 3.43 26.29 -5.17
N ARG A 29 3.55 25.22 -4.36
CA ARG A 29 4.18 23.98 -4.78
C ARG A 29 3.48 23.36 -6.00
N ARG A 30 2.15 23.36 -5.99
CA ARG A 30 1.34 22.83 -7.11
C ARG A 30 1.60 23.58 -8.42
N ILE A 31 1.57 24.90 -8.42
CA ILE A 31 1.80 25.66 -9.67
C ILE A 31 3.25 25.55 -10.17
N LEU A 32 4.23 25.40 -9.28
CA LEU A 32 5.60 25.09 -9.65
C LEU A 32 5.70 23.74 -10.37
N GLN A 33 5.11 22.68 -9.77
CA GLN A 33 5.07 21.34 -10.37
C GLN A 33 4.34 21.33 -11.72
N GLN A 34 3.19 22.01 -11.82
CA GLN A 34 2.45 22.12 -13.08
C GLN A 34 3.25 22.85 -14.15
N SER A 35 3.92 23.96 -13.80
CA SER A 35 4.73 24.71 -14.76
C SER A 35 5.89 23.88 -15.26
N TYR A 36 6.59 23.19 -14.37
CA TYR A 36 7.68 22.29 -14.72
C TYR A 36 7.21 21.14 -15.62
N TYR A 37 6.14 20.45 -15.23
CA TYR A 37 5.57 19.35 -16.01
C TYR A 37 5.23 19.76 -17.43
N LEU A 38 4.51 20.89 -17.59
CA LEU A 38 4.11 21.40 -18.90
C LEU A 38 5.31 21.85 -19.76
N ALA A 39 6.38 22.35 -19.16
CA ALA A 39 7.60 22.67 -19.88
C ALA A 39 8.36 21.40 -20.28
N ALA A 40 8.47 20.44 -19.38
CA ALA A 40 9.18 19.18 -19.60
C ALA A 40 8.53 18.31 -20.69
N THR A 41 7.19 18.17 -20.67
CA THR A 41 6.47 17.38 -21.68
C THR A 41 6.64 17.91 -23.10
N LYS A 42 6.79 19.24 -23.28
CA LYS A 42 7.09 19.85 -24.58
C LYS A 42 8.46 19.43 -25.13
N VAL A 43 9.43 19.24 -24.26
CA VAL A 43 10.80 18.86 -24.63
C VAL A 43 10.91 17.36 -24.84
N LEU A 44 10.33 16.58 -23.93
CA LEU A 44 10.43 15.13 -23.91
C LEU A 44 9.52 14.43 -24.94
N GLY A 45 8.43 15.10 -25.37
CA GLY A 45 7.43 14.53 -26.27
C GLY A 45 6.64 13.36 -25.68
N THR A 46 6.78 13.11 -24.37
CA THR A 46 6.10 12.04 -23.65
C THR A 46 5.26 12.61 -22.52
N VAL A 47 4.12 11.98 -22.25
CA VAL A 47 3.22 12.32 -21.14
C VAL A 47 3.26 11.21 -20.11
N PRO A 48 3.88 11.42 -18.93
CA PRO A 48 3.82 10.46 -17.85
C PRO A 48 2.37 10.13 -17.45
N PRO A 49 2.02 8.86 -17.22
CA PRO A 49 0.65 8.46 -16.93
C PRO A 49 0.03 9.15 -15.70
N TRP A 50 0.85 9.50 -14.72
CA TRP A 50 0.43 10.21 -13.50
C TRP A 50 0.55 11.73 -13.60
N GLY A 51 0.89 12.26 -14.79
CA GLY A 51 0.96 13.70 -15.02
C GLY A 51 1.97 14.41 -14.14
N ALA A 52 1.53 15.53 -13.57
CA ALA A 52 2.30 16.34 -12.61
C ALA A 52 2.11 15.87 -11.15
N LEU A 53 1.48 14.73 -10.93
CA LEU A 53 1.24 14.21 -9.60
C LEU A 53 2.55 13.67 -9.03
N SER A 54 2.96 14.17 -7.87
CA SER A 54 4.11 13.66 -7.12
C SER A 54 3.63 13.05 -5.81
N GLY A 55 4.22 11.93 -5.43
CA GLY A 55 3.88 11.20 -4.20
C GLY A 55 3.31 9.83 -4.46
N VAL A 56 3.14 9.12 -3.34
CA VAL A 56 2.80 7.70 -3.33
C VAL A 56 1.35 7.51 -2.92
N ARG A 57 0.38 7.72 -3.27
CA ARG A 57 -1.03 7.47 -2.93
C ARG A 57 -1.94 8.45 -3.68
N PRO A 58 -2.00 8.34 -5.00
CA PRO A 58 -2.81 9.22 -5.83
C PRO A 58 -4.31 9.17 -5.47
N THR A 59 -4.81 8.01 -5.01
CA THR A 59 -6.19 7.81 -4.56
C THR A 59 -6.62 8.73 -3.42
N LYS A 60 -5.68 9.25 -2.60
CA LYS A 60 -6.04 10.22 -1.56
C LYS A 60 -6.72 11.47 -2.09
N LEU A 61 -6.40 11.89 -3.31
CA LEU A 61 -7.00 13.08 -3.92
C LEU A 61 -8.43 12.84 -4.36
N SER A 62 -8.68 11.71 -5.06
CA SER A 62 -10.02 11.33 -5.51
C SER A 62 -10.91 10.97 -4.31
N THR A 63 -10.40 10.20 -3.35
CA THR A 63 -11.14 9.86 -2.11
C THR A 63 -11.53 11.14 -1.35
N LYS A 64 -10.58 12.08 -1.17
CA LYS A 64 -10.87 13.35 -0.50
C LYS A 64 -11.95 14.15 -1.23
N CYS A 65 -11.86 14.27 -2.56
CA CYS A 65 -12.85 14.95 -3.37
C CYS A 65 -14.25 14.36 -3.16
N MET A 66 -14.36 13.03 -3.16
CA MET A 66 -15.63 12.33 -2.98
C MET A 66 -16.16 12.44 -1.53
N LEU A 67 -15.29 12.42 -0.52
CA LEU A 67 -15.68 12.65 0.88
C LEU A 67 -16.20 14.09 1.13
N GLU A 68 -15.67 15.06 0.39
CA GLU A 68 -16.11 16.45 0.44
C GLU A 68 -17.38 16.72 -0.41
N GLY A 69 -18.05 15.67 -0.90
CA GLY A 69 -19.31 15.75 -1.63
C GLY A 69 -19.17 15.83 -3.15
N GLY A 70 -17.95 15.76 -3.68
CA GLY A 70 -17.73 15.67 -5.12
C GLY A 70 -18.17 14.32 -5.70
N SER A 71 -18.64 14.35 -6.96
CA SER A 71 -18.95 13.13 -7.71
C SER A 71 -17.69 12.42 -8.22
N GLU A 72 -17.84 11.16 -8.70
CA GLU A 72 -16.79 10.46 -9.42
C GLU A 72 -16.25 11.27 -10.61
N LYS A 73 -17.15 11.98 -11.32
CA LYS A 73 -16.77 12.88 -12.43
C LYS A 73 -15.94 14.08 -11.97
N ASP A 74 -16.23 14.63 -10.79
CA ASP A 74 -15.46 15.73 -10.23
C ASP A 74 -14.08 15.28 -9.77
N ALA A 75 -13.99 14.10 -9.16
CA ALA A 75 -12.73 13.47 -8.80
C ALA A 75 -11.85 13.18 -10.04
N ALA A 76 -12.44 12.64 -11.11
CA ALA A 76 -11.74 12.43 -12.38
C ALA A 76 -11.26 13.76 -12.98
N ARG A 77 -12.14 14.77 -13.05
CA ARG A 77 -11.80 16.12 -13.53
C ARG A 77 -10.65 16.74 -12.72
N LEU A 78 -10.65 16.57 -11.39
CA LEU A 78 -9.56 17.04 -10.53
C LEU A 78 -8.23 16.40 -10.93
N LEU A 79 -8.19 15.08 -11.12
CA LEU A 79 -6.98 14.36 -11.52
C LEU A 79 -6.49 14.79 -12.91
N GLU A 80 -7.39 14.85 -13.89
CA GLU A 80 -7.05 15.13 -15.29
C GLU A 80 -6.71 16.59 -15.54
N LYS A 81 -7.50 17.53 -14.99
CA LYS A 81 -7.34 18.96 -15.29
C LYS A 81 -6.35 19.67 -14.38
N THR A 82 -6.24 19.20 -13.12
CA THR A 82 -5.32 19.84 -12.16
C THR A 82 -3.96 19.16 -12.14
N TYR A 83 -3.93 17.83 -12.26
CA TYR A 83 -2.70 17.06 -12.15
C TYR A 83 -2.23 16.45 -13.48
N PHE A 84 -2.99 16.61 -14.57
CA PHE A 84 -2.68 16.07 -15.90
C PHE A 84 -2.51 14.54 -15.92
N VAL A 85 -3.18 13.85 -15.02
CA VAL A 85 -3.25 12.39 -15.00
C VAL A 85 -3.97 11.91 -16.25
N THR A 86 -3.50 10.83 -16.87
CA THR A 86 -4.17 10.28 -18.06
C THR A 86 -5.58 9.76 -17.69
N PRO A 87 -6.53 9.75 -18.63
CA PRO A 87 -7.88 9.27 -18.37
C PRO A 87 -7.95 7.83 -17.85
N GLU A 88 -7.03 6.97 -18.31
CA GLU A 88 -6.92 5.58 -17.85
C GLU A 88 -6.56 5.52 -16.36
N ARG A 89 -5.51 6.24 -15.94
CA ARG A 89 -5.07 6.28 -14.54
C ARG A 89 -6.05 7.04 -13.65
N SER A 90 -6.72 8.05 -14.21
CA SER A 90 -7.80 8.77 -13.52
C SER A 90 -8.96 7.82 -13.18
N ARG A 91 -9.43 7.02 -14.15
CA ARG A 91 -10.48 6.01 -13.91
C ARG A 91 -10.08 5.01 -12.84
N LEU A 92 -8.88 4.41 -12.96
CA LEU A 92 -8.34 3.49 -11.96
C LEU A 92 -8.32 4.10 -10.56
N CYS A 93 -7.91 5.36 -10.46
CA CYS A 93 -7.83 6.07 -9.19
C CYS A 93 -9.21 6.32 -8.56
N VAL A 94 -10.18 6.73 -9.39
CA VAL A 94 -11.57 6.97 -8.96
C VAL A 94 -12.23 5.65 -8.54
N ASP A 95 -12.05 4.59 -9.31
CA ASP A 95 -12.58 3.27 -9.02
C ASP A 95 -12.04 2.72 -7.69
N ALA A 96 -10.73 2.78 -7.48
CA ALA A 96 -10.11 2.42 -6.21
C ALA A 96 -10.64 3.26 -5.03
N SER A 97 -10.89 4.55 -5.24
CA SER A 97 -11.48 5.42 -4.22
C SER A 97 -12.90 5.05 -3.87
N LYS A 98 -13.71 4.71 -4.89
CA LYS A 98 -15.08 4.26 -4.71
C LYS A 98 -15.13 3.01 -3.83
N HIS A 99 -14.36 1.98 -4.17
CA HIS A 99 -14.30 0.75 -3.37
C HIS A 99 -13.76 0.99 -1.96
N THR A 100 -12.80 1.90 -1.80
CA THR A 100 -12.32 2.32 -0.46
C THR A 100 -13.46 2.91 0.37
N LEU A 101 -14.27 3.79 -0.23
CA LEU A 101 -15.40 4.42 0.47
C LEU A 101 -16.55 3.43 0.72
N GLU A 102 -16.78 2.48 -0.17
CA GLU A 102 -17.74 1.39 0.03
C GLU A 102 -17.33 0.50 1.20
N ALA A 103 -16.06 0.10 1.25
CA ALA A 103 -15.51 -0.67 2.37
C ALA A 103 -15.59 0.10 3.69
N ALA A 104 -15.31 1.42 3.67
CA ALA A 104 -15.40 2.25 4.86
C ALA A 104 -16.83 2.33 5.46
N LYS A 105 -17.88 2.19 4.62
CA LYS A 105 -19.27 2.15 5.09
C LYS A 105 -19.64 0.89 5.86
N LEU A 106 -18.83 -0.15 5.74
CA LEU A 106 -19.03 -1.41 6.47
C LEU A 106 -18.48 -1.36 7.90
N LEU A 107 -17.73 -0.30 8.24
CA LEU A 107 -17.15 -0.13 9.56
C LEU A 107 -18.19 0.39 10.55
N GLU A 108 -18.18 -0.18 11.74
CA GLU A 108 -19.03 0.19 12.85
C GLU A 108 -18.21 0.74 14.02
N PRO A 109 -18.81 1.52 14.92
CA PRO A 109 -18.15 1.91 16.16
C PRO A 109 -17.63 0.70 16.94
N GLY A 110 -16.39 0.74 17.37
CA GLY A 110 -15.73 -0.40 18.02
C GLY A 110 -15.03 -1.37 17.08
N ASP A 111 -15.14 -1.22 15.76
CA ASP A 111 -14.34 -2.01 14.81
C ASP A 111 -12.88 -1.57 14.82
N LEU A 112 -11.99 -2.54 14.80
CA LEU A 112 -10.55 -2.31 14.70
C LEU A 112 -9.90 -3.24 13.66
N SER A 113 -8.69 -2.88 13.26
CA SER A 113 -7.82 -3.71 12.43
C SER A 113 -6.63 -4.17 13.25
N VAL A 114 -6.29 -5.46 13.13
CA VAL A 114 -5.09 -6.03 13.74
C VAL A 114 -4.02 -6.23 12.67
N TYR A 115 -2.80 -5.77 12.95
CA TYR A 115 -1.64 -6.02 12.11
C TYR A 115 -0.65 -6.92 12.83
N ILE A 116 -0.27 -8.04 12.20
CA ILE A 116 0.73 -8.97 12.69
C ILE A 116 1.97 -8.82 11.80
N GLY A 117 3.07 -8.37 12.38
CA GLY A 117 4.32 -8.16 11.66
C GLY A 117 5.23 -9.39 11.70
N ILE A 118 5.76 -9.82 10.57
CA ILE A 118 6.84 -10.81 10.49
C ILE A 118 8.06 -10.12 9.87
N PRO A 119 9.00 -9.60 10.67
CA PRO A 119 10.09 -8.76 10.18
C PRO A 119 11.25 -9.57 9.60
N PHE A 120 10.98 -10.73 9.03
CA PHE A 120 11.98 -11.60 8.41
C PHE A 120 11.72 -11.79 6.93
N CYS A 121 12.80 -11.85 6.14
CA CYS A 121 12.78 -12.19 4.73
C CYS A 121 13.79 -13.32 4.45
N PRO A 122 13.65 -14.11 3.38
CA PRO A 122 14.71 -15.06 2.98
C PRO A 122 16.03 -14.35 2.74
N THR A 123 15.99 -13.31 1.93
CA THR A 123 17.10 -12.40 1.61
C THR A 123 16.62 -10.97 1.67
N ARG A 124 17.54 -10.00 1.72
CA ARG A 124 17.17 -8.58 1.66
C ARG A 124 17.28 -8.06 0.23
N CYS A 125 16.18 -7.64 -0.34
CA CYS A 125 16.16 -7.00 -1.65
C CYS A 125 16.95 -5.68 -1.64
N SER A 126 17.72 -5.40 -2.69
CA SER A 126 18.60 -4.23 -2.80
C SER A 126 17.87 -2.87 -2.68
N TYR A 127 16.60 -2.84 -3.06
CA TYR A 127 15.75 -1.64 -3.04
C TYR A 127 14.86 -1.53 -1.79
N CYS A 128 14.91 -2.51 -0.86
CA CYS A 128 13.97 -2.56 0.26
C CYS A 128 14.28 -1.52 1.33
N SER A 129 13.28 -0.70 1.64
CA SER A 129 13.32 0.31 2.71
C SER A 129 12.58 -0.13 3.99
N PHE A 130 11.98 -1.33 4.00
CA PHE A 130 11.27 -1.83 5.17
C PHE A 130 12.22 -2.28 6.28
N VAL A 131 11.69 -2.24 7.51
CA VAL A 131 12.38 -2.82 8.67
C VAL A 131 12.19 -4.33 8.60
N SER A 132 13.16 -5.00 7.97
CA SER A 132 13.17 -6.46 7.82
C SER A 132 14.60 -6.98 7.87
N GLU A 133 14.76 -8.19 8.38
CA GLU A 133 16.04 -8.85 8.56
C GLU A 133 16.10 -10.13 7.71
N SER A 134 17.28 -10.38 7.13
CA SER A 134 17.51 -11.61 6.39
C SER A 134 17.66 -12.81 7.35
N ILE A 135 16.96 -13.91 7.05
CA ILE A 135 17.10 -15.16 7.81
C ILE A 135 18.54 -15.70 7.74
N GLU A 136 19.24 -15.52 6.64
CA GLU A 136 20.64 -15.94 6.51
C GLU A 136 21.52 -15.36 7.62
N ARG A 137 21.26 -14.12 8.03
CA ARG A 137 22.06 -13.42 9.03
C ARG A 137 21.45 -13.45 10.43
N PHE A 138 20.13 -13.43 10.51
CA PHE A 138 19.38 -13.23 11.74
C PHE A 138 18.39 -14.35 12.06
N GLY A 139 18.49 -15.49 11.38
CA GLY A 139 17.59 -16.63 11.59
C GLY A 139 17.55 -17.15 13.03
N ALA A 140 18.65 -17.00 13.78
CA ALA A 140 18.69 -17.37 15.20
C ALA A 140 17.69 -16.56 16.07
N PHE A 141 17.25 -15.38 15.61
CA PHE A 141 16.27 -14.57 16.32
C PHE A 141 14.81 -14.95 15.98
N LEU A 142 14.59 -15.75 14.94
CA LEU A 142 13.22 -16.12 14.56
C LEU A 142 12.49 -16.94 15.65
N PRO A 143 13.06 -17.99 16.25
CA PRO A 143 12.36 -18.74 17.28
C PRO A 143 11.98 -17.87 18.50
N PRO A 144 12.88 -17.12 19.16
CA PRO A 144 12.50 -16.27 20.28
C PRO A 144 11.55 -15.15 19.91
N TYR A 145 11.60 -14.67 18.66
CA TYR A 145 10.62 -13.73 18.13
C TYR A 145 9.21 -14.35 18.08
N LEU A 146 9.07 -15.56 17.52
CA LEU A 146 7.79 -16.25 17.45
C LEU A 146 7.21 -16.53 18.86
N GLU A 147 8.05 -16.93 19.81
CA GLU A 147 7.61 -17.09 21.21
C GLU A 147 7.07 -15.78 21.80
N ALA A 148 7.75 -14.66 21.54
CA ALA A 148 7.29 -13.34 21.98
C ALA A 148 5.97 -12.95 21.30
N LEU A 149 5.86 -13.17 19.99
CA LEU A 149 4.66 -12.89 19.20
C LEU A 149 3.47 -13.72 19.68
N HIS A 150 3.64 -15.01 19.99
CA HIS A 150 2.59 -15.84 20.55
C HIS A 150 2.08 -15.31 21.89
N ARG A 151 2.98 -14.85 22.77
CA ARG A 151 2.59 -14.23 24.05
C ARG A 151 1.84 -12.92 23.83
N GLU A 152 2.28 -12.09 22.87
CA GLU A 152 1.63 -10.83 22.53
C GLU A 152 0.22 -11.06 21.96
N ILE A 153 0.05 -12.04 21.08
CA ILE A 153 -1.26 -12.43 20.51
C ILE A 153 -2.20 -12.87 21.63
N ALA A 154 -1.74 -13.76 22.51
CA ALA A 154 -2.56 -14.25 23.63
C ALA A 154 -2.94 -13.11 24.60
N TYR A 155 -2.03 -12.20 24.88
CA TYR A 155 -2.30 -11.04 25.75
C TYR A 155 -3.28 -10.07 25.10
N THR A 156 -3.05 -9.74 23.81
CA THR A 156 -3.94 -8.87 23.04
C THR A 156 -5.35 -9.46 22.93
N GLY A 157 -5.46 -10.77 22.74
CA GLY A 157 -6.76 -11.45 22.71
C GLY A 157 -7.55 -11.26 24.01
N LYS A 158 -6.88 -11.38 25.16
CA LYS A 158 -7.53 -11.11 26.48
C LYS A 158 -7.97 -9.65 26.61
N LEU A 159 -7.13 -8.70 26.19
CA LEU A 159 -7.50 -7.28 26.23
C LEU A 159 -8.71 -6.99 25.35
N LEU A 160 -8.79 -7.60 24.16
CA LEU A 160 -9.90 -7.40 23.24
C LEU A 160 -11.19 -8.03 23.73
N ALA A 161 -11.14 -9.20 24.38
CA ALA A 161 -12.32 -9.88 24.90
C ALA A 161 -13.12 -9.02 25.89
N ASP A 162 -12.44 -8.19 26.69
CA ASP A 162 -13.05 -7.34 27.72
C ASP A 162 -13.33 -5.90 27.23
N SER A 163 -12.90 -5.55 26.01
CA SER A 163 -12.90 -4.17 25.55
C SER A 163 -14.17 -3.72 24.85
N GLY A 164 -14.99 -4.65 24.35
CA GLY A 164 -16.11 -4.37 23.47
C GLY A 164 -15.70 -4.00 22.04
N TYR A 165 -14.40 -4.08 21.69
CA TYR A 165 -13.91 -3.91 20.33
C TYR A 165 -14.02 -5.22 19.52
N HIS A 166 -14.17 -5.08 18.21
CA HIS A 166 -14.30 -6.20 17.28
C HIS A 166 -13.25 -6.13 16.19
N ILE A 167 -12.60 -7.26 15.89
CA ILE A 167 -11.66 -7.34 14.78
C ILE A 167 -12.43 -7.36 13.47
N ARG A 168 -12.32 -6.28 12.70
CA ARG A 168 -12.94 -6.14 11.38
C ARG A 168 -12.03 -6.60 10.24
N SER A 169 -10.74 -6.42 10.41
CA SER A 169 -9.74 -6.95 9.49
C SER A 169 -8.49 -7.39 10.24
N LEU A 170 -7.86 -8.44 9.73
CA LEU A 170 -6.58 -8.93 10.21
C LEU A 170 -5.61 -8.98 9.03
N TYR A 171 -4.43 -8.43 9.23
CA TYR A 171 -3.40 -8.36 8.20
C TYR A 171 -2.07 -8.86 8.74
N MET A 172 -1.53 -9.90 8.13
CA MET A 172 -0.20 -10.43 8.41
C MET A 172 0.75 -9.99 7.31
N GLY A 173 1.72 -9.17 7.69
CA GLY A 173 2.67 -8.57 6.73
C GLY A 173 4.03 -8.32 7.36
N GLY A 174 4.79 -7.36 6.82
CA GLY A 174 6.09 -6.96 7.35
C GLY A 174 7.23 -7.14 6.35
N GLY A 175 8.15 -8.02 6.64
CA GLY A 175 9.16 -8.48 5.69
C GLY A 175 8.54 -9.42 4.66
N THR A 176 8.48 -10.70 5.01
CA THR A 176 7.84 -11.74 4.19
C THR A 176 7.26 -12.81 5.12
N PRO A 177 5.98 -12.77 5.48
CA PRO A 177 5.37 -13.73 6.40
C PRO A 177 5.56 -15.19 5.99
N THR A 178 5.57 -15.47 4.69
CA THR A 178 5.78 -16.81 4.14
C THR A 178 7.24 -17.32 4.23
N THR A 179 8.13 -16.53 4.81
CA THR A 179 9.44 -16.99 5.29
C THR A 179 9.31 -18.03 6.41
N LEU A 180 8.23 -18.00 7.17
CA LEU A 180 7.91 -19.03 8.14
C LEU A 180 7.74 -20.37 7.45
N SER A 181 8.25 -21.43 8.08
CA SER A 181 7.97 -22.81 7.63
C SER A 181 6.48 -23.14 7.77
N SER A 182 5.98 -24.13 7.02
CA SER A 182 4.58 -24.55 7.11
C SER A 182 4.15 -24.91 8.55
N PRO A 183 4.95 -25.63 9.36
CA PRO A 183 4.62 -25.86 10.77
C PRO A 183 4.54 -24.58 11.60
N GLN A 184 5.50 -23.64 11.45
CA GLN A 184 5.49 -22.36 12.17
C GLN A 184 4.28 -21.51 11.78
N MET A 185 3.96 -21.44 10.50
CA MET A 185 2.78 -20.73 9.99
C MET A 185 1.50 -21.34 10.56
N LYS A 186 1.38 -22.68 10.56
CA LYS A 186 0.23 -23.39 11.11
C LYS A 186 0.03 -23.10 12.60
N GLU A 187 1.11 -23.09 13.36
CA GLU A 187 1.08 -22.82 14.81
C GLU A 187 0.66 -21.38 15.07
N LEU A 188 1.21 -20.40 14.33
CA LEU A 188 0.85 -18.99 14.45
C LEU A 188 -0.62 -18.75 14.11
N LEU A 189 -1.11 -19.32 13.01
CA LEU A 189 -2.51 -19.19 12.60
C LEU A 189 -3.47 -19.83 13.62
N ARG A 190 -3.08 -20.94 14.24
CA ARG A 190 -3.83 -21.54 15.34
C ARG A 190 -3.88 -20.60 16.54
N ALA A 191 -2.74 -20.05 16.97
CA ALA A 191 -2.69 -19.12 18.09
C ALA A 191 -3.56 -17.87 17.86
N ILE A 192 -3.63 -17.38 16.63
CA ILE A 192 -4.52 -16.29 16.24
C ILE A 192 -5.99 -16.69 16.43
N LYS A 193 -6.39 -17.85 15.90
CA LYS A 193 -7.77 -18.35 16.04
C LYS A 193 -8.17 -18.62 17.49
N ASP A 194 -7.24 -19.12 18.29
CA ASP A 194 -7.49 -19.45 19.71
C ASP A 194 -7.58 -18.18 20.58
N SER A 195 -6.96 -17.08 20.14
CA SER A 195 -6.87 -15.85 20.93
C SER A 195 -7.84 -14.76 20.50
N PHE A 196 -8.23 -14.71 19.24
CA PHE A 196 -9.05 -13.64 18.69
C PHE A 196 -10.44 -14.12 18.27
N ASP A 197 -11.47 -13.38 18.64
CA ASP A 197 -12.79 -13.54 18.04
C ASP A 197 -12.78 -12.94 16.63
N LEU A 198 -12.78 -13.82 15.63
CA LEU A 198 -12.79 -13.45 14.21
C LEU A 198 -14.19 -13.55 13.59
N SER A 199 -15.25 -13.73 14.39
CA SER A 199 -16.62 -13.89 13.89
C SER A 199 -17.13 -12.70 13.07
N ARG A 200 -16.61 -11.49 13.33
CA ARG A 200 -16.92 -10.26 12.61
C ARG A 200 -15.82 -9.84 11.63
N CYS A 201 -14.77 -10.64 11.46
CA CYS A 201 -13.67 -10.35 10.58
C CYS A 201 -14.11 -10.50 9.10
N LEU A 202 -14.07 -9.40 8.35
CA LEU A 202 -14.43 -9.40 6.93
C LEU A 202 -13.28 -9.81 6.02
N GLU A 203 -12.05 -9.50 6.42
CA GLU A 203 -10.85 -9.82 5.64
C GLU A 203 -9.72 -10.25 6.56
N PHE A 204 -9.19 -11.44 6.33
CA PHE A 204 -7.93 -11.89 6.88
C PHE A 204 -6.93 -12.06 5.74
N THR A 205 -6.02 -11.10 5.61
CA THR A 205 -4.98 -11.11 4.58
C THR A 205 -3.66 -11.62 5.13
N VAL A 206 -3.01 -12.50 4.36
CA VAL A 206 -1.60 -12.89 4.57
C VAL A 206 -0.78 -12.44 3.36
N GLU A 207 0.28 -11.69 3.61
CA GLU A 207 1.26 -11.38 2.56
C GLU A 207 2.09 -12.62 2.23
N GLY A 208 1.89 -13.17 1.03
CA GLY A 208 2.76 -14.17 0.46
C GLY A 208 4.11 -13.57 0.01
N GLY A 209 4.11 -12.25 -0.21
CA GLY A 209 5.32 -11.52 -0.58
C GLY A 209 5.96 -12.09 -1.85
N ARG A 210 7.08 -12.76 -1.70
CA ARG A 210 7.87 -13.34 -2.80
C ARG A 210 7.35 -14.73 -3.21
N PRO A 211 7.21 -15.00 -4.53
CA PRO A 211 6.76 -16.32 -5.01
C PRO A 211 7.65 -17.47 -4.56
N ASP A 212 8.95 -17.25 -4.40
CA ASP A 212 9.94 -18.25 -3.98
C ASP A 212 9.79 -18.76 -2.52
N THR A 213 8.94 -18.09 -1.74
CA THR A 213 8.62 -18.51 -0.37
C THR A 213 7.33 -19.29 -0.25
N LEU A 214 6.65 -19.54 -1.37
CA LEU A 214 5.36 -20.20 -1.43
C LEU A 214 5.47 -21.57 -2.11
N ASP A 215 4.80 -22.54 -1.51
CA ASP A 215 4.54 -23.84 -2.07
C ASP A 215 3.07 -24.24 -1.81
N GLU A 216 2.64 -25.36 -2.38
CA GLU A 216 1.25 -25.81 -2.25
C GLU A 216 0.88 -26.13 -0.80
N GLU A 217 1.80 -26.75 -0.04
CA GLU A 217 1.58 -27.05 1.38
C GLU A 217 1.33 -25.78 2.18
N LYS A 218 2.17 -24.76 2.00
CA LYS A 218 2.06 -23.50 2.72
C LYS A 218 0.78 -22.75 2.34
N LEU A 219 0.39 -22.76 1.07
CA LEU A 219 -0.87 -22.18 0.62
C LEU A 219 -2.07 -22.86 1.28
N ARG A 220 -2.05 -24.20 1.38
CA ARG A 220 -3.09 -24.96 2.11
C ARG A 220 -3.12 -24.59 3.59
N VAL A 221 -1.97 -24.52 4.23
CA VAL A 221 -1.87 -24.12 5.64
C VAL A 221 -2.46 -22.73 5.87
N ILE A 222 -2.17 -21.77 5.00
CA ILE A 222 -2.70 -20.40 5.08
C ILE A 222 -4.22 -20.40 4.88
N HIS A 223 -4.73 -21.11 3.87
CA HIS A 223 -6.16 -21.25 3.61
C HIS A 223 -6.90 -21.89 4.79
N ASP A 224 -6.44 -23.05 5.26
CA ASP A 224 -7.05 -23.79 6.38
C ASP A 224 -6.92 -23.01 7.70
N GLY A 225 -5.91 -22.16 7.78
CA GLY A 225 -5.71 -21.18 8.84
C GLY A 225 -6.78 -20.09 8.89
N GLY A 226 -7.63 -19.97 7.88
CA GLY A 226 -8.76 -19.03 7.80
C GLY A 226 -8.42 -17.72 7.10
N ALA A 227 -7.28 -17.61 6.44
CA ALA A 227 -7.00 -16.47 5.58
C ALA A 227 -8.01 -16.42 4.42
N THR A 228 -8.62 -15.25 4.22
CA THR A 228 -9.59 -15.02 3.13
C THR A 228 -8.92 -14.43 1.90
N ARG A 229 -7.69 -13.95 2.05
CA ARG A 229 -6.91 -13.30 1.00
C ARG A 229 -5.43 -13.56 1.17
N ILE A 230 -4.73 -13.73 0.06
CA ILE A 230 -3.27 -13.74 0.01
C ILE A 230 -2.82 -12.73 -1.05
N SER A 231 -1.74 -12.00 -0.78
CA SER A 231 -1.10 -11.15 -1.79
C SER A 231 0.24 -11.76 -2.20
N ILE A 232 0.47 -11.85 -3.51
CA ILE A 232 1.72 -12.35 -4.09
C ILE A 232 2.29 -11.26 -4.98
N ASN A 233 3.52 -10.86 -4.74
CA ASN A 233 4.17 -9.79 -5.47
C ASN A 233 5.06 -10.36 -6.57
N PRO A 234 4.87 -10.00 -7.84
CA PRO A 234 5.78 -10.40 -8.91
C PRO A 234 7.13 -9.65 -8.85
N GLN A 235 7.29 -8.69 -7.94
CA GLN A 235 8.40 -7.74 -7.78
C GLN A 235 8.54 -6.80 -8.97
N THR A 236 8.69 -7.31 -10.19
CA THR A 236 8.71 -6.59 -11.45
C THR A 236 8.22 -7.48 -12.58
N MET A 237 7.78 -6.87 -13.69
CA MET A 237 7.41 -7.57 -14.91
C MET A 237 8.50 -7.46 -15.99
N ALA A 238 9.67 -6.93 -15.64
CA ALA A 238 10.83 -6.83 -16.51
C ALA A 238 11.86 -7.89 -16.12
N ASP A 239 12.11 -8.86 -16.99
CA ASP A 239 12.93 -10.05 -16.69
C ASP A 239 14.39 -9.68 -16.38
N ASP A 240 14.94 -8.68 -17.05
CA ASP A 240 16.28 -8.17 -16.80
C ASP A 240 16.42 -7.52 -15.41
N VAL A 241 15.39 -6.83 -14.97
CA VAL A 241 15.33 -6.27 -13.60
C VAL A 241 15.13 -7.38 -12.57
N LEU A 242 14.25 -8.36 -12.86
CA LEU A 242 13.99 -9.48 -11.97
C LEU A 242 15.25 -10.32 -11.73
N ALA A 243 16.10 -10.50 -12.75
CA ALA A 243 17.37 -11.21 -12.63
C ALA A 243 18.41 -10.45 -11.79
N ALA A 244 18.24 -9.14 -11.57
CA ALA A 244 19.17 -8.28 -10.84
C ALA A 244 18.77 -8.07 -9.35
N VAL A 245 17.59 -8.50 -8.94
CA VAL A 245 17.02 -8.28 -7.59
C VAL A 245 16.69 -9.59 -6.91
#